data_896d539f7700db9e8328d93a7479ff19
#
_entry.id   896d539f7700db9e8328d93a7479ff19
#
_cell.length_a   1.000
_cell.length_b   1.000
_cell.length_c   1.000
_cell.angle_alpha   90.00
_cell.angle_beta   90.00
_cell.angle_gamma   90.00
#
_symmetry.space_group_name_H-M   'P 1'
#
loop_
_entity.id
_entity.type
_entity.pdbx_description
1 polymer ?
#
loop_
_entity_poly.entity_id
_entity_poly.type
_entity_poly.pdbx_seq_one_letter_code
_entity_poly.pdbx_strand_id
1 'polypeptide(L)'
;MLETDRLLLRPWQENDVEDLYLYAKDYDVGLMADWPPHKSAEESLEIIRTVFSSPEIYAMELRKSGRVIGCIGLLLQEGHLKMENDEAELGYWVGKPYWGQGLVPEAARALISHAFVNLGKRKLWACRFANNRQSQRVLEKCGFMLHHSENTSDKTEKNILFYELRKENYDGKRTKE
;
A
#
# COMPACT_ATOMS: atom_id res chain seq x y z
N MET A 1 11.37 3.03 -9.83
CA MET A 1 11.82 3.78 -8.64
C MET A 1 11.18 5.15 -8.68
N LEU A 2 10.56 5.58 -7.56
CA LEU A 2 9.88 6.88 -7.44
C LEU A 2 10.43 7.63 -6.22
N GLU A 3 10.67 8.93 -6.36
CA GLU A 3 11.17 9.77 -5.27
C GLU A 3 10.11 10.75 -4.82
N THR A 4 10.06 10.99 -3.50
CA THR A 4 9.23 12.01 -2.88
C THR A 4 10.12 12.89 -1.97
N ASP A 5 9.54 13.83 -1.26
CA ASP A 5 10.31 14.70 -0.35
C ASP A 5 11.04 13.90 0.73
N ARG A 6 10.37 12.89 1.31
CA ARG A 6 10.89 12.12 2.45
C ARG A 6 11.20 10.66 2.15
N LEU A 7 10.69 10.12 1.03
CA LEU A 7 10.73 8.69 0.71
C LEU A 7 11.39 8.41 -0.63
N LEU A 8 12.03 7.26 -0.71
CA LEU A 8 12.41 6.57 -1.93
C LEU A 8 11.58 5.28 -2.03
N LEU A 9 10.77 5.17 -3.08
CA LEU A 9 10.03 3.96 -3.40
C LEU A 9 10.86 3.17 -4.40
N ARG A 10 11.46 2.07 -3.95
CA ARG A 10 12.37 1.24 -4.73
C ARG A 10 11.99 -0.25 -4.65
N PRO A 11 12.45 -1.08 -5.59
CA PRO A 11 12.31 -2.52 -5.44
C PRO A 11 12.90 -3.00 -4.11
N TRP A 12 12.26 -4.03 -3.54
CA TRP A 12 12.77 -4.71 -2.35
C TRP A 12 14.10 -5.41 -2.65
N GLN A 13 14.97 -5.48 -1.65
CA GLN A 13 16.27 -6.15 -1.69
C GLN A 13 16.36 -7.13 -0.53
N GLU A 14 17.13 -8.19 -0.69
CA GLU A 14 17.30 -9.21 0.37
C GLU A 14 17.88 -8.63 1.67
N ASN A 15 18.71 -7.60 1.58
CA ASN A 15 19.25 -6.90 2.74
C ASN A 15 18.23 -6.02 3.49
N ASP A 16 17.01 -5.87 2.99
CA ASP A 16 15.91 -5.19 3.70
C ASP A 16 15.24 -6.12 4.74
N VAL A 17 15.65 -7.38 4.83
CA VAL A 17 15.00 -8.41 5.65
C VAL A 17 14.85 -8.02 7.11
N GLU A 18 15.87 -7.39 7.69
CA GLU A 18 15.85 -6.99 9.11
C GLU A 18 14.83 -5.87 9.36
N ASP A 19 14.75 -4.89 8.45
CA ASP A 19 13.76 -3.83 8.51
C ASP A 19 12.34 -4.36 8.29
N LEU A 20 12.16 -5.27 7.33
CA LEU A 20 10.87 -5.92 7.11
C LEU A 20 10.43 -6.68 8.35
N TYR A 21 11.27 -7.58 8.87
CA TYR A 21 10.92 -8.38 10.04
C TYR A 21 10.63 -7.53 11.27
N LEU A 22 11.39 -6.45 11.48
CA LEU A 22 11.20 -5.54 12.61
C LEU A 22 9.75 -5.04 12.72
N TYR A 23 9.12 -4.68 11.59
CA TYR A 23 7.77 -4.12 11.56
C TYR A 23 6.71 -5.17 11.23
N ALA A 24 7.03 -6.18 10.41
CA ALA A 24 6.06 -7.19 10.00
C ALA A 24 5.73 -8.22 11.10
N LYS A 25 6.54 -8.34 12.15
CA LYS A 25 6.23 -9.13 13.34
C LYS A 25 5.23 -8.46 14.29
N ASP A 26 4.94 -7.16 14.10
CA ASP A 26 3.99 -6.44 14.93
C ASP A 26 2.55 -6.86 14.57
N TYR A 27 1.83 -7.39 15.59
CA TYR A 27 0.46 -7.87 15.42
C TYR A 27 -0.49 -6.79 14.88
N ASP A 28 -0.37 -5.55 15.36
CA ASP A 28 -1.25 -4.47 14.94
C ASP A 28 -1.03 -4.09 13.47
N VAL A 29 0.21 -4.19 12.97
CA VAL A 29 0.53 -3.96 11.56
C VAL A 29 -0.11 -5.04 10.68
N GLY A 30 0.11 -6.32 11.01
CA GLY A 30 -0.47 -7.44 10.27
C GLY A 30 -1.99 -7.46 10.31
N LEU A 31 -2.60 -7.18 11.48
CA LEU A 31 -4.06 -7.13 11.63
C LEU A 31 -4.71 -6.10 10.71
N MET A 32 -4.08 -4.94 10.51
CA MET A 32 -4.60 -3.86 9.66
C MET A 32 -4.38 -4.11 8.16
N ALA A 33 -3.46 -4.99 7.81
CA ALA A 33 -3.08 -5.31 6.44
C ALA A 33 -3.52 -6.72 5.97
N ASP A 34 -4.28 -7.43 6.84
CA ASP A 34 -4.86 -8.77 6.60
C ASP A 34 -3.83 -9.90 6.38
N TRP A 35 -2.73 -9.85 7.11
CA TRP A 35 -1.78 -10.96 7.12
C TRP A 35 -1.27 -11.27 8.54
N PRO A 36 -0.88 -12.53 8.82
CA PRO A 36 -0.38 -12.90 10.13
C PRO A 36 1.02 -12.31 10.36
N PRO A 37 1.37 -11.93 11.60
CA PRO A 37 2.72 -11.46 11.91
C PRO A 37 3.78 -12.43 11.45
N HIS A 38 4.87 -11.90 10.86
CA HIS A 38 6.02 -12.73 10.45
C HIS A 38 6.67 -13.38 11.67
N LYS A 39 6.98 -14.66 11.55
CA LYS A 39 7.50 -15.46 12.66
C LYS A 39 9.01 -15.39 12.79
N SER A 40 9.71 -15.10 11.67
CA SER A 40 11.16 -15.03 11.63
C SER A 40 11.67 -14.14 10.49
N ALA A 41 12.98 -13.84 10.53
CA ALA A 41 13.65 -13.14 9.43
C ALA A 41 13.67 -13.99 8.15
N GLU A 42 13.78 -15.31 8.26
CA GLU A 42 13.75 -16.25 7.13
C GLU A 42 12.40 -16.18 6.41
N GLU A 43 11.28 -16.12 7.14
CA GLU A 43 9.94 -15.93 6.55
C GLU A 43 9.86 -14.58 5.83
N SER A 44 10.39 -13.51 6.44
CA SER A 44 10.46 -12.19 5.82
C SER A 44 11.29 -12.20 4.53
N LEU A 45 12.42 -12.93 4.51
CA LEU A 45 13.25 -13.06 3.32
C LEU A 45 12.51 -13.79 2.19
N GLU A 46 11.76 -14.83 2.52
CA GLU A 46 10.94 -15.55 1.55
C GLU A 46 9.84 -14.64 0.95
N ILE A 47 9.20 -13.80 1.76
CA ILE A 47 8.23 -12.82 1.29
C ILE A 47 8.88 -11.80 0.33
N ILE A 48 10.11 -11.33 0.63
CA ILE A 48 10.84 -10.45 -0.28
C ILE A 48 11.08 -11.12 -1.64
N ARG A 49 11.49 -12.40 -1.62
CA ARG A 49 11.82 -13.16 -2.83
C ARG A 49 10.61 -13.53 -3.69
N THR A 50 9.44 -13.67 -3.07
CA THR A 50 8.23 -14.15 -3.73
C THR A 50 7.21 -13.04 -3.93
N VAL A 51 6.60 -12.55 -2.86
CA VAL A 51 5.49 -11.58 -2.92
C VAL A 51 5.99 -10.21 -3.33
N PHE A 52 7.07 -9.73 -2.73
CA PHE A 52 7.59 -8.37 -2.98
C PHE A 52 8.51 -8.26 -4.20
N SER A 53 8.80 -9.37 -4.88
CA SER A 53 9.49 -9.37 -6.18
C SER A 53 8.57 -9.04 -7.36
N SER A 54 7.25 -8.97 -7.12
CA SER A 54 6.28 -8.60 -8.15
C SER A 54 6.50 -7.17 -8.66
N PRO A 55 6.28 -6.91 -9.96
CA PRO A 55 6.33 -5.54 -10.50
C PRO A 55 5.40 -4.60 -9.71
N GLU A 56 5.81 -3.36 -9.61
CA GLU A 56 5.05 -2.28 -8.94
C GLU A 56 4.82 -2.48 -7.44
N ILE A 57 5.60 -3.34 -6.78
CA ILE A 57 5.66 -3.49 -5.33
C ILE A 57 6.95 -2.86 -4.82
N TYR A 58 6.85 -1.87 -3.95
CA TYR A 58 7.97 -1.03 -3.53
C TYR A 58 8.19 -1.05 -2.02
N ALA A 59 9.45 -1.14 -1.62
CA ALA A 59 9.90 -0.77 -0.29
C ALA A 59 9.79 0.75 -0.12
N MET A 60 9.24 1.19 1.01
CA MET A 60 9.19 2.60 1.40
C MET A 60 10.43 2.92 2.25
N GLU A 61 11.48 3.44 1.62
CA GLU A 61 12.72 3.82 2.30
C GLU A 61 12.69 5.29 2.72
N LEU A 62 13.04 5.57 3.98
CA LEU A 62 13.24 6.94 4.45
C LEU A 62 14.57 7.49 3.90
N ARG A 63 14.53 8.54 3.06
CA ARG A 63 15.72 9.17 2.46
C ARG A 63 16.74 9.64 3.49
N LYS A 64 16.28 10.09 4.66
CA LYS A 64 17.17 10.60 5.74
C LYS A 64 18.00 9.51 6.38
N SER A 65 17.51 8.29 6.50
CA SER A 65 18.15 7.22 7.28
C SER A 65 18.51 5.97 6.48
N GLY A 66 17.98 5.82 5.25
CA GLY A 66 18.09 4.60 4.47
C GLY A 66 17.28 3.42 5.03
N ARG A 67 16.43 3.63 6.04
CA ARG A 67 15.61 2.57 6.66
C ARG A 67 14.38 2.31 5.85
N VAL A 68 14.09 1.04 5.60
CA VAL A 68 12.81 0.62 5.03
C VAL A 68 11.76 0.55 6.14
N ILE A 69 10.67 1.28 5.97
CA ILE A 69 9.65 1.47 7.01
C ILE A 69 8.30 0.84 6.68
N GLY A 70 8.13 0.32 5.48
CA GLY A 70 6.87 -0.24 5.01
C GLY A 70 6.90 -0.63 3.54
N CYS A 71 5.74 -0.96 3.03
CA CYS A 71 5.51 -1.37 1.64
C CYS A 71 4.36 -0.57 1.02
N ILE A 72 4.49 -0.28 -0.26
CA ILE A 72 3.38 0.24 -1.07
C ILE A 72 3.46 -0.38 -2.46
N GLY A 73 2.32 -0.68 -3.07
CA GLY A 73 2.33 -1.29 -4.39
C GLY A 73 1.02 -1.20 -5.14
N LEU A 74 1.08 -1.60 -6.41
CA LEU A 74 -0.06 -1.79 -7.28
C LEU A 74 -0.17 -3.28 -7.64
N LEU A 75 -1.26 -3.91 -7.25
CA LEU A 75 -1.64 -5.23 -7.75
C LEU A 75 -2.28 -5.04 -9.12
N LEU A 76 -1.65 -5.62 -10.16
CA LEU A 76 -2.03 -5.37 -11.55
C LEU A 76 -3.03 -6.38 -12.12
N GLN A 77 -3.11 -7.58 -11.57
CA GLN A 77 -3.93 -8.67 -12.11
C GLN A 77 -4.69 -9.46 -11.05
N GLU A 78 -4.14 -9.60 -9.85
CA GLU A 78 -4.72 -10.35 -8.74
C GLU A 78 -4.78 -9.44 -7.52
N GLY A 79 -5.97 -9.03 -7.15
CA GLY A 79 -6.24 -8.22 -5.97
C GLY A 79 -7.43 -8.79 -5.22
N HIS A 80 -7.97 -8.05 -4.29
CA HIS A 80 -9.21 -8.39 -3.58
C HIS A 80 -10.44 -8.30 -4.48
N LEU A 81 -10.30 -7.70 -5.67
CA LEU A 81 -11.35 -7.53 -6.66
C LEU A 81 -10.95 -8.12 -8.00
N LYS A 82 -11.95 -8.55 -8.77
CA LYS A 82 -11.76 -8.82 -10.19
C LYS A 82 -11.63 -7.49 -10.91
N MET A 83 -10.47 -7.25 -11.54
CA MET A 83 -10.12 -6.00 -12.19
C MET A 83 -9.98 -6.17 -13.70
N GLU A 84 -10.23 -5.07 -14.43
CA GLU A 84 -9.91 -4.98 -15.85
C GLU A 84 -8.41 -4.69 -16.06
N ASN A 85 -7.91 -4.91 -17.26
CA ASN A 85 -6.46 -4.73 -17.58
C ASN A 85 -5.97 -3.28 -17.36
N ASP A 86 -6.85 -2.30 -17.47
CA ASP A 86 -6.56 -0.88 -17.26
C ASP A 86 -6.86 -0.39 -15.83
N GLU A 87 -7.03 -1.33 -14.90
CA GLU A 87 -7.22 -1.09 -13.49
C GLU A 87 -6.05 -1.65 -12.67
N ALA A 88 -5.91 -1.21 -11.44
CA ALA A 88 -4.98 -1.76 -10.45
C ALA A 88 -5.51 -1.54 -9.04
N GLU A 89 -5.08 -2.34 -8.08
CA GLU A 89 -5.39 -2.14 -6.67
C GLU A 89 -4.18 -1.59 -5.93
N LEU A 90 -4.37 -0.46 -5.23
CA LEU A 90 -3.38 0.15 -4.36
C LEU A 90 -3.41 -0.53 -3.00
N GLY A 91 -2.28 -1.12 -2.61
CA GLY A 91 -2.06 -1.70 -1.30
C GLY A 91 -0.88 -1.04 -0.57
N TYR A 92 -0.94 -0.95 0.76
CA TYR A 92 0.15 -0.41 1.58
C TYR A 92 0.06 -0.84 3.02
N TRP A 93 1.22 -0.84 3.67
CA TRP A 93 1.37 -0.87 5.12
C TRP A 93 2.63 -0.12 5.54
N VAL A 94 2.69 0.34 6.76
CA VAL A 94 3.86 1.00 7.34
C VAL A 94 4.00 0.63 8.81
N GLY A 95 5.23 0.54 9.29
CA GLY A 95 5.55 0.23 10.67
C GLY A 95 4.88 1.19 11.65
N LYS A 96 4.41 0.67 12.78
CA LYS A 96 3.65 1.39 13.80
C LYS A 96 4.30 2.71 14.28
N PRO A 97 5.65 2.82 14.43
CA PRO A 97 6.28 4.08 14.81
C PRO A 97 6.10 5.22 13.80
N TYR A 98 5.69 4.90 12.56
CA TYR A 98 5.52 5.88 11.47
C TYR A 98 4.07 6.23 11.18
N TRP A 99 3.13 5.70 11.96
CA TRP A 99 1.71 6.02 11.83
C TRP A 99 1.46 7.51 12.11
N GLY A 100 0.48 8.09 11.42
CA GLY A 100 0.06 9.47 11.62
C GLY A 100 0.99 10.55 11.06
N GLN A 101 2.15 10.19 10.49
CA GLN A 101 3.15 11.13 10.00
C GLN A 101 2.96 11.58 8.55
N GLY A 102 1.91 11.12 7.88
CA GLY A 102 1.62 11.48 6.49
C GLY A 102 2.52 10.84 5.43
N LEU A 103 3.34 9.85 5.81
CA LEU A 103 4.28 9.17 4.89
C LEU A 103 3.54 8.31 3.85
N VAL A 104 2.52 7.56 4.27
CA VAL A 104 1.73 6.74 3.35
C VAL A 104 0.97 7.59 2.32
N PRO A 105 0.26 8.68 2.68
CA PRO A 105 -0.34 9.58 1.68
C PRO A 105 0.67 10.19 0.70
N GLU A 106 1.89 10.48 1.15
CA GLU A 106 2.97 10.98 0.30
C GLU A 106 3.40 9.94 -0.74
N ALA A 107 3.70 8.72 -0.30
CA ALA A 107 4.03 7.59 -1.16
C ALA A 107 2.88 7.27 -2.14
N ALA A 108 1.64 7.23 -1.63
CA ALA A 108 0.47 6.90 -2.43
C ALA A 108 0.25 7.90 -3.57
N ARG A 109 0.41 9.21 -3.34
CA ARG A 109 0.29 10.21 -4.42
C ARG A 109 1.33 10.00 -5.52
N ALA A 110 2.57 9.69 -5.18
CA ALA A 110 3.61 9.39 -6.17
C ALA A 110 3.25 8.15 -7.01
N LEU A 111 2.78 7.09 -6.35
CA LEU A 111 2.41 5.85 -7.02
C LEU A 111 1.11 5.99 -7.84
N ILE A 112 0.12 6.75 -7.38
CA ILE A 112 -1.09 7.10 -8.14
C ILE A 112 -0.74 7.85 -9.42
N SER A 113 0.14 8.86 -9.31
CA SER A 113 0.63 9.59 -10.48
C SER A 113 1.31 8.65 -11.47
N HIS A 114 2.18 7.76 -10.99
CA HIS A 114 2.84 6.75 -11.80
C HIS A 114 1.84 5.83 -12.51
N ALA A 115 0.82 5.35 -11.79
CA ALA A 115 -0.22 4.50 -12.34
C ALA A 115 -0.97 5.16 -13.51
N PHE A 116 -1.39 6.41 -13.33
CA PHE A 116 -2.19 7.12 -14.34
C PHE A 116 -1.38 7.66 -15.51
N VAL A 117 -0.15 8.12 -15.24
CA VAL A 117 0.69 8.79 -16.25
C VAL A 117 1.58 7.79 -16.99
N ASN A 118 2.28 6.92 -16.25
CA ASN A 118 3.29 6.03 -16.83
C ASN A 118 2.72 4.67 -17.20
N LEU A 119 1.84 4.09 -16.37
CA LEU A 119 1.25 2.77 -16.62
C LEU A 119 -0.06 2.84 -17.42
N GLY A 120 -0.60 4.03 -17.67
CA GLY A 120 -1.81 4.22 -18.47
C GLY A 120 -3.08 3.68 -17.82
N LYS A 121 -3.07 3.43 -16.50
CA LYS A 121 -4.25 2.95 -15.78
C LYS A 121 -5.38 3.97 -15.87
N ARG A 122 -6.63 3.48 -15.94
CA ARG A 122 -7.84 4.31 -15.97
C ARG A 122 -8.48 4.45 -14.61
N LYS A 123 -8.35 3.40 -13.78
CA LYS A 123 -8.96 3.35 -12.45
C LYS A 123 -8.05 2.63 -11.46
N LEU A 124 -8.02 3.15 -10.24
CA LEU A 124 -7.39 2.50 -9.10
C LEU A 124 -8.45 2.12 -8.08
N TRP A 125 -8.33 0.91 -7.57
CA TRP A 125 -9.05 0.40 -6.43
C TRP A 125 -8.18 0.46 -5.17
N ALA A 126 -8.82 0.46 -4.02
CA ALA A 126 -8.19 0.18 -2.73
C ALA A 126 -9.24 -0.39 -1.79
N CYS A 127 -8.83 -1.25 -0.88
CA CYS A 127 -9.74 -1.76 0.14
C CYS A 127 -9.19 -1.53 1.55
N ARG A 128 -10.08 -1.57 2.53
CA ARG A 128 -9.74 -1.52 3.95
C ARG A 128 -10.81 -2.19 4.81
N PHE A 129 -10.43 -2.62 5.99
CA PHE A 129 -11.40 -2.99 7.00
C PHE A 129 -12.16 -1.76 7.52
N ALA A 130 -13.45 -1.94 7.84
CA ALA A 130 -14.32 -0.85 8.28
C ALA A 130 -13.78 -0.12 9.53
N ASN A 131 -13.11 -0.84 10.43
CA ASN A 131 -12.51 -0.30 11.65
C ASN A 131 -11.13 0.37 11.42
N ASN A 132 -10.50 0.22 10.24
CA ASN A 132 -9.20 0.84 9.94
C ASN A 132 -9.37 2.31 9.54
N ARG A 133 -9.57 3.19 10.52
CA ARG A 133 -9.74 4.64 10.31
C ARG A 133 -8.47 5.33 9.79
N GLN A 134 -7.29 4.75 10.03
CA GLN A 134 -6.04 5.31 9.52
C GLN A 134 -5.98 5.17 8.00
N SER A 135 -6.27 3.98 7.47
CA SER A 135 -6.36 3.75 6.03
C SER A 135 -7.47 4.60 5.39
N GLN A 136 -8.63 4.79 6.05
CA GLN A 136 -9.66 5.71 5.57
C GLN A 136 -9.11 7.10 5.29
N ARG A 137 -8.40 7.69 6.26
CA ARG A 137 -7.81 9.03 6.11
C ARG A 137 -6.77 9.11 5.00
N VAL A 138 -6.01 8.03 4.78
CA VAL A 138 -5.07 7.94 3.65
C VAL A 138 -5.81 8.00 2.33
N LEU A 139 -6.83 7.16 2.15
CA LEU A 139 -7.60 7.07 0.92
C LEU A 139 -8.33 8.39 0.61
N GLU A 140 -8.98 8.99 1.60
CA GLU A 140 -9.64 10.30 1.47
C GLU A 140 -8.65 11.41 1.07
N LYS A 141 -7.46 11.46 1.70
CA LYS A 141 -6.40 12.42 1.35
C LYS A 141 -5.83 12.22 -0.06
N CYS A 142 -5.95 11.02 -0.61
CA CYS A 142 -5.52 10.69 -1.97
C CYS A 142 -6.65 10.82 -2.99
N GLY A 143 -7.86 11.20 -2.58
CA GLY A 143 -9.01 11.45 -3.47
C GLY A 143 -9.82 10.21 -3.81
N PHE A 144 -9.59 9.08 -3.14
CA PHE A 144 -10.43 7.90 -3.31
C PHE A 144 -11.83 8.13 -2.73
N MET A 145 -12.83 7.61 -3.41
CA MET A 145 -14.23 7.63 -2.99
C MET A 145 -14.72 6.24 -2.66
N LEU A 146 -15.55 6.12 -1.62
CA LEU A 146 -16.19 4.86 -1.26
C LEU A 146 -17.09 4.38 -2.41
N HIS A 147 -16.91 3.14 -2.84
CA HIS A 147 -17.70 2.53 -3.90
C HIS A 147 -18.77 1.58 -3.31
N HIS A 148 -18.34 0.59 -2.51
CA HIS A 148 -19.25 -0.37 -1.86
C HIS A 148 -18.60 -1.01 -0.63
N SER A 149 -19.37 -1.83 0.06
CA SER A 149 -18.89 -2.65 1.17
C SER A 149 -19.30 -4.11 0.99
N GLU A 150 -18.47 -5.02 1.47
CA GLU A 150 -18.75 -6.44 1.51
C GLU A 150 -18.44 -7.01 2.89
N ASN A 151 -19.27 -7.95 3.34
CA ASN A 151 -18.98 -8.74 4.52
C ASN A 151 -18.27 -10.02 4.08
N THR A 152 -17.15 -10.35 4.73
CA THR A 152 -16.52 -11.64 4.47
C THR A 152 -17.45 -12.75 4.93
N SER A 153 -17.53 -13.82 4.11
CA SER A 153 -18.35 -15.01 4.43
C SER A 153 -17.68 -15.95 5.42
N ASP A 154 -16.49 -15.59 5.90
CA ASP A 154 -15.75 -16.38 6.87
C ASP A 154 -16.20 -16.09 8.31
N LYS A 155 -15.75 -16.94 9.27
CA LYS A 155 -16.10 -16.83 10.69
C LYS A 155 -15.64 -15.52 11.36
N THR A 156 -14.90 -14.67 10.66
CA THR A 156 -14.36 -13.42 11.20
C THR A 156 -15.31 -12.24 11.01
N GLU A 157 -16.35 -12.38 10.16
CA GLU A 157 -17.37 -11.35 9.87
C GLU A 157 -16.77 -9.95 9.66
N LYS A 158 -15.64 -9.89 8.95
CA LYS A 158 -14.99 -8.62 8.66
C LYS A 158 -15.79 -7.87 7.60
N ASN A 159 -16.03 -6.60 7.84
CA ASN A 159 -16.61 -5.70 6.83
C ASN A 159 -15.47 -5.01 6.09
N ILE A 160 -15.38 -5.24 4.78
CA ILE A 160 -14.39 -4.64 3.88
C ILE A 160 -15.08 -3.53 3.08
N LEU A 161 -14.45 -2.37 3.05
CA LEU A 161 -14.89 -1.21 2.29
C LEU A 161 -13.98 -1.03 1.10
N PHE A 162 -14.57 -0.97 -0.10
CA PHE A 162 -13.90 -0.79 -1.38
C PHE A 162 -14.02 0.64 -1.85
N TYR A 163 -12.90 1.21 -2.25
CA TYR A 163 -12.76 2.58 -2.71
C TYR A 163 -12.25 2.59 -4.14
N GLU A 164 -12.67 3.58 -4.93
CA GLU A 164 -12.15 3.81 -6.27
C GLU A 164 -11.60 5.21 -6.46
N LEU A 165 -10.61 5.35 -7.33
CA LEU A 165 -10.13 6.62 -7.87
C LEU A 165 -10.00 6.49 -9.38
N ARG A 166 -10.73 7.32 -10.12
CA ARG A 166 -10.68 7.36 -11.58
C ARG A 166 -9.72 8.43 -12.08
N LYS A 167 -9.03 8.16 -13.17
CA LYS A 167 -8.07 9.08 -13.79
C LYS A 167 -8.71 10.45 -14.10
N GLU A 168 -9.96 10.48 -14.54
CA GLU A 168 -10.70 11.70 -14.85
C GLU A 168 -10.94 12.60 -13.63
N ASN A 169 -10.97 12.00 -12.42
CA ASN A 169 -11.14 12.68 -11.14
C ASN A 169 -9.78 12.98 -10.46
N TYR A 170 -8.67 12.56 -11.08
CA TYR A 170 -7.34 12.80 -10.56
C TYR A 170 -6.83 14.15 -11.02
N ASP A 171 -6.80 15.13 -10.11
CA ASP A 171 -6.13 16.40 -10.33
C ASP A 171 -4.66 16.29 -9.88
N GLY A 172 -3.78 16.08 -10.85
CA GLY A 172 -2.33 15.96 -10.60
C GLY A 172 -1.66 17.21 -9.99
N LYS A 173 -2.43 18.27 -9.74
CA LYS A 173 -1.95 19.54 -9.16
C LYS A 173 -2.03 19.62 -7.63
N ARG A 174 -2.57 18.61 -6.93
CA ARG A 174 -2.64 18.57 -5.46
C ARG A 174 -1.33 18.15 -4.78
N THR A 175 -0.18 18.49 -5.34
CA THR A 175 1.13 18.28 -4.72
C THR A 175 1.75 19.56 -4.16
N LYS A 176 0.93 20.59 -3.85
CA LYS A 176 1.41 21.79 -3.14
C LYS A 176 0.39 22.18 -2.06
N GLU A 177 0.55 21.57 -0.89
CA GLU A 177 0.24 22.16 0.43
C GLU A 177 0.83 21.29 1.53
#